data_cafa9dc7c62221d46480854520393f0b
#
_entry.id   cafa9dc7c62221d46480854520393f0b
#
_cell.length_a   1.000
_cell.length_b   1.000
_cell.length_c   1.000
_cell.angle_alpha   90.00
_cell.angle_beta   90.00
_cell.angle_gamma   90.00
#
_symmetry.space_group_name_H-M   'P 1'
#
loop_
_entity.id
_entity.type
_entity.pdbx_description
1 polymer ?
#
loop_
_entity_poly.entity_id
_entity_poly.type
_entity_poly.pdbx_seq_one_letter_code
_entity_poly.pdbx_strand_id
1 'polypeptide(L)'
;MVKSKFQIFIGPDNGVLTSVLGKNPKAYEINNPKYFLKNISNTFHGRDLFAPVAAWIATGIPPSKIGPRLLKPTHLNLPEAIQKNNWVEGEIIYIDRFGNATTNIPAELINETFEPSDTIEVQVGKEKICGLVTGYYQANQNKPGAIINSWNQLEIFCRESNAEKKLKLKNGQRVILKKI
;
A
#
# COMPACT_ATOMS: atom_id res chain seq x y z
N MET A 1 14.84 9.19 -8.89
CA MET A 1 14.87 9.34 -7.41
C MET A 1 13.92 10.44 -6.97
N VAL A 2 13.36 10.34 -5.76
CA VAL A 2 12.38 11.27 -5.19
C VAL A 2 12.89 11.78 -3.86
N LYS A 3 12.89 13.10 -3.65
CA LYS A 3 13.25 13.75 -2.39
C LYS A 3 11.99 14.19 -1.65
N SER A 4 11.74 13.60 -0.48
CA SER A 4 10.76 14.08 0.50
C SER A 4 11.39 15.08 1.49
N LYS A 5 10.62 15.50 2.50
CA LYS A 5 11.13 16.40 3.55
C LYS A 5 12.29 15.79 4.35
N PHE A 6 12.23 14.50 4.64
CA PHE A 6 13.16 13.81 5.54
C PHE A 6 13.96 12.68 4.88
N GLN A 7 13.56 12.23 3.69
CA GLN A 7 14.11 11.03 3.06
C GLN A 7 14.29 11.22 1.56
N ILE A 8 15.18 10.41 0.99
CA ILE A 8 15.35 10.30 -0.46
C ILE A 8 15.11 8.85 -0.85
N PHE A 9 14.18 8.65 -1.77
CA PHE A 9 13.83 7.35 -2.32
C PHE A 9 14.48 7.19 -3.68
N ILE A 10 15.12 6.04 -3.91
CA ILE A 10 15.84 5.74 -5.15
C ILE A 10 15.29 4.43 -5.71
N GLY A 11 14.90 4.45 -6.98
CA GLY A 11 14.32 3.29 -7.67
C GLY A 11 13.99 3.59 -9.11
N PRO A 12 13.48 2.60 -9.85
CA PRO A 12 13.06 2.77 -11.24
C PRO A 12 11.84 3.70 -11.32
N ASP A 13 11.72 4.39 -12.47
CA ASP A 13 10.55 5.24 -12.76
C ASP A 13 9.45 4.42 -13.46
N ASN A 14 8.95 3.42 -12.76
CA ASN A 14 7.88 2.51 -13.21
C ASN A 14 6.61 2.61 -12.37
N GLY A 15 6.51 3.64 -11.52
CA GLY A 15 5.38 3.87 -10.62
C GLY A 15 5.54 3.29 -9.22
N VAL A 16 6.57 2.48 -8.93
CA VAL A 16 6.81 1.92 -7.57
C VAL A 16 6.97 3.02 -6.51
N LEU A 17 7.38 4.22 -6.90
CA LEU A 17 7.54 5.37 -6.00
C LEU A 17 6.30 6.25 -5.87
N THR A 18 5.16 5.85 -6.44
CA THR A 18 3.91 6.65 -6.43
C THR A 18 3.51 7.09 -5.02
N SER A 19 3.54 6.17 -4.05
CA SER A 19 3.14 6.45 -2.66
C SER A 19 4.01 7.49 -1.95
N VAL A 20 5.21 7.76 -2.45
CA VAL A 20 6.17 8.73 -1.87
C VAL A 20 6.31 10.00 -2.69
N LEU A 21 5.62 10.11 -3.84
CA LEU A 21 5.69 11.28 -4.70
C LEU A 21 5.06 12.53 -4.08
N GLY A 22 3.93 12.40 -3.37
CA GLY A 22 3.16 13.52 -2.85
C GLY A 22 2.61 14.43 -3.95
N LYS A 23 1.97 15.54 -3.56
CA LYS A 23 1.32 16.48 -4.51
C LYS A 23 2.32 17.28 -5.38
N ASN A 24 3.51 17.59 -4.85
CA ASN A 24 4.55 18.37 -5.55
C ASN A 24 5.91 17.67 -5.43
N PRO A 25 6.14 16.59 -6.17
CA PRO A 25 7.33 15.78 -6.00
C PRO A 25 8.59 16.52 -6.45
N LYS A 26 9.64 16.45 -5.64
CA LYS A 26 11.00 16.83 -6.04
C LYS A 26 11.69 15.58 -6.58
N ALA A 27 11.40 15.23 -7.83
CA ALA A 27 11.99 14.08 -8.49
C ALA A 27 13.19 14.49 -9.36
N TYR A 28 14.17 13.59 -9.46
CA TYR A 28 15.37 13.78 -10.27
C TYR A 28 15.66 12.48 -11.05
N GLU A 29 16.07 12.63 -12.28
CA GLU A 29 16.58 11.53 -13.08
C GLU A 29 17.93 11.05 -12.53
N ILE A 30 18.23 9.76 -12.72
CA ILE A 30 19.54 9.20 -12.37
C ILE A 30 20.24 8.92 -13.71
N ASN A 31 20.99 9.89 -14.22
CA ASN A 31 21.59 9.79 -15.54
C ASN A 31 23.06 10.23 -15.63
N ASN A 32 23.71 10.57 -14.51
CA ASN A 32 25.11 10.98 -14.49
C ASN A 32 26.02 9.77 -14.19
N PRO A 33 26.74 9.24 -15.22
CA PRO A 33 27.52 8.02 -15.08
C PRO A 33 28.71 8.14 -14.12
N LYS A 34 29.12 9.36 -13.74
CA LYS A 34 30.14 9.60 -12.70
C LYS A 34 29.82 8.91 -11.37
N TYR A 35 28.53 8.72 -11.09
CA TYR A 35 28.03 8.18 -9.82
C TYR A 35 27.62 6.72 -9.89
N PHE A 36 27.90 6.04 -11.00
CA PHE A 36 27.58 4.64 -11.26
C PHE A 36 28.82 3.75 -11.11
N LEU A 37 28.62 2.43 -11.06
CA LEU A 37 29.73 1.50 -11.26
C LEU A 37 30.19 1.53 -12.71
N LYS A 38 31.48 1.21 -12.95
CA LYS A 38 32.05 1.21 -14.30
C LYS A 38 31.35 0.25 -15.26
N ASN A 39 30.99 -0.93 -14.78
CA ASN A 39 30.34 -1.97 -15.56
C ASN A 39 28.88 -2.10 -15.09
N ILE A 40 27.95 -1.59 -15.89
CA ILE A 40 26.53 -1.64 -15.61
C ILE A 40 25.92 -2.86 -16.27
N SER A 41 25.30 -3.73 -15.47
CA SER A 41 24.54 -4.88 -15.95
C SER A 41 23.13 -4.43 -16.38
N ASN A 42 22.60 -5.01 -17.44
CA ASN A 42 21.23 -4.74 -17.89
C ASN A 42 20.14 -5.18 -16.91
N THR A 43 20.47 -6.06 -15.97
CA THR A 43 19.51 -6.67 -15.03
C THR A 43 19.76 -6.34 -13.57
N PHE A 44 20.89 -5.69 -13.22
CA PHE A 44 21.27 -5.41 -11.83
C PHE A 44 21.41 -3.90 -11.54
N HIS A 45 20.46 -3.10 -12.05
CA HIS A 45 20.48 -1.64 -11.83
C HIS A 45 20.42 -1.27 -10.34
N GLY A 46 19.81 -2.09 -9.50
CA GLY A 46 19.85 -1.90 -8.05
C GLY A 46 21.27 -1.84 -7.50
N ARG A 47 22.12 -2.77 -7.92
CA ARG A 47 23.53 -2.86 -7.53
C ARG A 47 24.38 -1.80 -8.22
N ASP A 48 24.20 -1.59 -9.53
CA ASP A 48 25.17 -0.88 -10.37
C ASP A 48 24.86 0.63 -10.48
N LEU A 49 23.60 1.03 -10.28
CA LEU A 49 23.14 2.42 -10.36
C LEU A 49 22.57 2.92 -9.01
N PHE A 50 21.57 2.23 -8.46
CA PHE A 50 20.81 2.80 -7.33
C PHE A 50 21.60 2.78 -6.02
N ALA A 51 22.32 1.69 -5.73
CA ALA A 51 23.13 1.60 -4.52
C ALA A 51 24.32 2.59 -4.53
N PRO A 52 25.13 2.71 -5.62
CA PRO A 52 26.17 3.75 -5.70
C PRO A 52 25.62 5.17 -5.55
N VAL A 53 24.50 5.49 -6.23
CA VAL A 53 23.86 6.80 -6.12
C VAL A 53 23.39 7.06 -4.71
N ALA A 54 22.80 6.07 -4.02
CA ALA A 54 22.40 6.21 -2.61
C ALA A 54 23.61 6.52 -1.72
N ALA A 55 24.74 5.84 -1.92
CA ALA A 55 25.97 6.10 -1.19
C ALA A 55 26.47 7.55 -1.41
N TRP A 56 26.52 8.02 -2.66
CA TRP A 56 26.91 9.39 -2.96
C TRP A 56 25.98 10.45 -2.34
N ILE A 57 24.68 10.22 -2.38
CA ILE A 57 23.70 11.09 -1.72
C ILE A 57 23.94 11.12 -0.19
N ALA A 58 24.25 9.97 0.42
CA ALA A 58 24.56 9.88 1.85
C ALA A 58 25.84 10.65 2.24
N THR A 59 26.81 10.82 1.32
CA THR A 59 27.97 11.68 1.55
C THR A 59 27.70 13.17 1.33
N GLY A 60 26.47 13.56 1.02
CA GLY A 60 26.07 14.96 0.86
C GLY A 60 26.04 15.47 -0.58
N ILE A 61 26.26 14.63 -1.58
CA ILE A 61 26.10 15.03 -2.99
C ILE A 61 24.62 15.42 -3.23
N PRO A 62 24.34 16.65 -3.71
CA PRO A 62 22.96 17.06 -3.95
C PRO A 62 22.33 16.32 -5.14
N PRO A 63 21.01 16.00 -5.09
CA PRO A 63 20.29 15.31 -6.17
C PRO A 63 20.49 15.91 -7.57
N SER A 64 20.63 17.24 -7.66
CA SER A 64 20.85 17.96 -8.92
C SER A 64 22.20 17.66 -9.61
N LYS A 65 23.15 17.06 -8.92
CA LYS A 65 24.43 16.59 -9.52
C LYS A 65 24.29 15.19 -10.09
N ILE A 66 23.35 14.40 -9.60
CA ILE A 66 23.06 13.06 -10.08
C ILE A 66 22.31 13.09 -11.42
N GLY A 67 21.46 14.10 -11.62
CA GLY A 67 20.77 14.32 -12.89
C GLY A 67 19.78 15.47 -12.84
N PRO A 68 19.12 15.78 -13.95
CA PRO A 68 18.17 16.88 -14.05
C PRO A 68 16.89 16.59 -13.26
N ARG A 69 16.12 17.64 -13.02
CA ARG A 69 14.81 17.50 -12.41
C ARG A 69 13.84 16.77 -13.33
N LEU A 70 13.21 15.72 -12.83
CA LEU A 70 12.16 14.97 -13.52
C LEU A 70 10.81 15.64 -13.24
N LEU A 71 10.22 16.26 -14.25
CA LEU A 71 8.98 17.04 -14.10
C LEU A 71 7.73 16.16 -14.02
N LYS A 72 7.76 15.02 -14.69
CA LYS A 72 6.63 14.08 -14.77
C LYS A 72 7.10 12.66 -14.44
N PRO A 73 7.33 12.34 -13.16
CA PRO A 73 7.62 10.96 -12.77
C PRO A 73 6.41 10.07 -13.04
N THR A 74 6.65 8.81 -13.33
CA THR A 74 5.59 7.82 -13.53
C THR A 74 4.73 7.69 -12.26
N HIS A 75 3.43 7.87 -12.41
CA HIS A 75 2.45 7.78 -11.34
C HIS A 75 1.45 6.66 -11.64
N LEU A 76 1.27 5.75 -10.69
CA LEU A 76 0.21 4.74 -10.74
C LEU A 76 -1.05 5.31 -10.12
N ASN A 77 -2.18 5.05 -10.75
CA ASN A 77 -3.49 5.39 -10.18
C ASN A 77 -3.86 4.31 -9.15
N LEU A 78 -3.39 4.49 -7.91
CA LEU A 78 -3.68 3.56 -6.82
C LEU A 78 -5.09 3.85 -6.28
N PRO A 79 -5.92 2.82 -6.08
CA PRO A 79 -7.24 3.01 -5.49
C PRO A 79 -7.10 3.46 -4.04
N GLU A 80 -7.78 4.55 -3.69
CA GLU A 80 -7.82 5.08 -2.31
C GLU A 80 -9.17 4.78 -1.68
N ALA A 81 -9.16 4.46 -0.37
CA ALA A 81 -10.39 4.34 0.39
C ALA A 81 -11.02 5.72 0.60
N ILE A 82 -12.34 5.77 0.59
CA ILE A 82 -13.12 7.01 0.71
C ILE A 82 -13.89 6.99 2.03
N GLN A 83 -13.73 8.04 2.83
CA GLN A 83 -14.56 8.32 3.99
C GLN A 83 -15.77 9.16 3.56
N LYS A 84 -16.96 8.77 4.03
CA LYS A 84 -18.19 9.53 3.86
C LYS A 84 -18.98 9.50 5.16
N ASN A 85 -19.11 10.66 5.81
CA ASN A 85 -19.85 10.84 7.07
C ASN A 85 -19.63 9.69 8.08
N ASN A 86 -20.47 8.65 8.04
CA ASN A 86 -20.52 7.54 8.99
C ASN A 86 -20.20 6.16 8.36
N TRP A 87 -19.54 6.15 7.22
CA TRP A 87 -19.10 4.92 6.55
C TRP A 87 -17.80 5.11 5.76
N VAL A 88 -17.10 4.02 5.56
CA VAL A 88 -15.86 3.97 4.76
C VAL A 88 -16.07 3.00 3.60
N GLU A 89 -15.60 3.38 2.43
CA GLU A 89 -15.62 2.55 1.23
C GLU A 89 -14.20 2.35 0.71
N GLY A 90 -13.89 1.13 0.39
CA GLY A 90 -12.67 0.74 -0.29
C GLY A 90 -12.89 -0.48 -1.16
N GLU A 91 -11.80 -1.12 -1.53
CA GLU A 91 -11.82 -2.33 -2.36
C GLU A 91 -10.73 -3.31 -1.95
N ILE A 92 -10.90 -4.57 -2.36
CA ILE A 92 -9.88 -5.62 -2.19
C ILE A 92 -8.73 -5.33 -3.17
N ILE A 93 -7.52 -5.17 -2.63
CA ILE A 93 -6.31 -4.88 -3.42
C ILE A 93 -5.39 -6.09 -3.57
N TYR A 94 -5.51 -7.07 -2.67
CA TYR A 94 -4.66 -8.25 -2.67
C TYR A 94 -5.37 -9.44 -2.02
N ILE A 95 -5.20 -10.62 -2.60
CA ILE A 95 -5.66 -11.88 -2.00
C ILE A 95 -4.44 -12.78 -1.86
N ASP A 96 -4.18 -13.26 -0.64
CA ASP A 96 -3.05 -14.11 -0.34
C ASP A 96 -3.31 -15.59 -0.75
N ARG A 97 -2.29 -16.43 -0.61
CA ARG A 97 -2.39 -17.88 -0.94
C ARG A 97 -3.35 -18.65 -0.03
N PHE A 98 -3.69 -18.12 1.14
CA PHE A 98 -4.67 -18.71 2.06
C PHE A 98 -6.09 -18.29 1.72
N GLY A 99 -6.23 -17.30 0.84
CA GLY A 99 -7.51 -16.72 0.42
C GLY A 99 -7.97 -15.58 1.32
N ASN A 100 -7.10 -15.02 2.18
CA ASN A 100 -7.42 -13.82 2.93
C ASN A 100 -7.33 -12.62 2.00
N ALA A 101 -8.27 -11.69 2.11
CA ALA A 101 -8.41 -10.54 1.22
C ALA A 101 -8.08 -9.25 1.95
N THR A 102 -6.94 -8.65 1.62
CA THR A 102 -6.52 -7.33 2.11
C THR A 102 -7.18 -6.24 1.27
N THR A 103 -7.70 -5.22 1.94
CA THR A 103 -8.30 -4.06 1.30
C THR A 103 -7.35 -2.85 1.32
N ASN A 104 -7.71 -1.79 0.60
CA ASN A 104 -7.04 -0.48 0.68
C ASN A 104 -7.55 0.40 1.83
N ILE A 105 -8.33 -0.15 2.77
CA ILE A 105 -8.89 0.59 3.91
C ILE A 105 -7.91 0.53 5.08
N PRO A 106 -7.20 1.63 5.40
CA PRO A 106 -6.24 1.64 6.50
C PRO A 106 -6.93 1.77 7.86
N ALA A 107 -6.30 1.27 8.90
CA ALA A 107 -6.80 1.33 10.27
C ALA A 107 -7.03 2.78 10.74
N GLU A 108 -6.17 3.70 10.31
CA GLU A 108 -6.29 5.13 10.64
C GLU A 108 -7.64 5.67 10.19
N LEU A 109 -8.06 5.37 8.95
CA LEU A 109 -9.33 5.85 8.40
C LEU A 109 -10.53 5.26 9.15
N ILE A 110 -10.42 4.01 9.62
CA ILE A 110 -11.45 3.36 10.46
C ILE A 110 -11.54 4.09 11.80
N ASN A 111 -10.41 4.35 12.45
CA ASN A 111 -10.34 5.03 13.75
C ASN A 111 -10.77 6.51 13.69
N GLU A 112 -10.59 7.17 12.54
CA GLU A 112 -11.06 8.54 12.30
C GLU A 112 -12.59 8.61 12.05
N THR A 113 -13.18 7.50 11.58
CA THR A 113 -14.59 7.45 11.19
C THR A 113 -15.50 6.92 12.28
N PHE A 114 -15.01 5.97 13.09
CA PHE A 114 -15.80 5.24 14.09
C PHE A 114 -15.20 5.40 15.48
N GLU A 115 -16.08 5.53 16.47
CA GLU A 115 -15.68 5.53 17.88
C GLU A 115 -15.36 4.10 18.36
N PRO A 116 -14.50 3.93 19.37
CA PRO A 116 -14.19 2.60 19.94
C PRO A 116 -15.39 1.80 20.44
N SER A 117 -16.47 2.49 20.80
CA SER A 117 -17.75 1.90 21.26
C SER A 117 -18.67 1.47 20.12
N ASP A 118 -18.36 1.85 18.88
CA ASP A 118 -19.22 1.56 17.74
C ASP A 118 -19.10 0.09 17.32
N THR A 119 -20.23 -0.51 17.02
CA THR A 119 -20.26 -1.80 16.34
C THR A 119 -20.19 -1.57 14.83
N ILE A 120 -19.13 -2.08 14.21
CA ILE A 120 -18.87 -1.90 12.77
C ILE A 120 -19.34 -3.14 12.01
N GLU A 121 -20.13 -2.96 10.96
CA GLU A 121 -20.44 -4.00 9.97
C GLU A 121 -19.53 -3.82 8.77
N VAL A 122 -18.81 -4.87 8.39
CA VAL A 122 -18.01 -4.96 7.15
C VAL A 122 -18.84 -5.69 6.10
N GLN A 123 -19.21 -5.01 5.02
CA GLN A 123 -19.96 -5.58 3.92
C GLN A 123 -19.04 -5.82 2.70
N VAL A 124 -19.05 -7.04 2.18
CA VAL A 124 -18.38 -7.43 0.94
C VAL A 124 -19.32 -8.30 0.09
N GLY A 125 -19.72 -7.82 -1.06
CA GLY A 125 -20.76 -8.47 -1.85
C GLY A 125 -22.07 -8.61 -1.08
N LYS A 126 -22.51 -9.87 -0.83
CA LYS A 126 -23.71 -10.19 -0.06
C LYS A 126 -23.40 -10.48 1.42
N GLU A 127 -22.14 -10.64 1.76
CA GLU A 127 -21.70 -11.00 3.12
C GLU A 127 -21.63 -9.76 4.01
N LYS A 128 -22.02 -9.97 5.26
CA LYS A 128 -21.98 -8.98 6.33
C LYS A 128 -21.25 -9.58 7.52
N ILE A 129 -20.16 -8.95 7.91
CA ILE A 129 -19.30 -9.37 9.02
C ILE A 129 -19.45 -8.34 10.12
N CYS A 130 -19.92 -8.77 11.29
CA CYS A 130 -20.14 -7.90 12.43
C CYS A 130 -18.89 -7.84 13.30
N GLY A 131 -18.37 -6.64 13.51
CA GLY A 131 -17.20 -6.35 14.34
C GLY A 131 -15.87 -6.68 13.67
N LEU A 132 -14.80 -6.10 14.24
CA LEU A 132 -13.43 -6.42 13.95
C LEU A 132 -12.85 -7.26 15.09
N VAL A 133 -12.13 -8.31 14.74
CA VAL A 133 -11.42 -9.13 15.74
C VAL A 133 -9.96 -8.72 15.84
N THR A 134 -9.30 -9.05 16.96
CA THR A 134 -7.86 -8.78 17.18
C THR A 134 -6.98 -9.99 16.87
N GLY A 135 -7.57 -11.13 16.56
CA GLY A 135 -6.87 -12.35 16.15
C GLY A 135 -7.79 -13.31 15.41
N TYR A 136 -7.23 -14.05 14.44
CA TYR A 136 -7.98 -15.00 13.60
C TYR A 136 -8.78 -16.04 14.40
N TYR A 137 -8.26 -16.45 15.56
CA TYR A 137 -8.86 -17.46 16.44
C TYR A 137 -10.17 -17.03 17.07
N GLN A 138 -10.46 -15.71 17.13
CA GLN A 138 -11.68 -15.15 17.70
C GLN A 138 -12.89 -15.28 16.76
N ALA A 139 -12.66 -15.42 15.47
CA ALA A 139 -13.75 -15.69 14.54
C ALA A 139 -14.29 -17.11 14.74
N ASN A 140 -15.57 -17.32 14.48
CA ASN A 140 -16.16 -18.64 14.50
C ASN A 140 -15.56 -19.51 13.38
N GLN A 141 -15.38 -20.81 13.68
CA GLN A 141 -14.84 -21.76 12.71
C GLN A 141 -15.67 -21.77 11.41
N ASN A 142 -14.98 -21.76 10.29
CA ASN A 142 -15.59 -21.69 8.95
C ASN A 142 -16.51 -20.47 8.71
N LYS A 143 -16.44 -19.43 9.51
CA LYS A 143 -17.16 -18.18 9.27
C LYS A 143 -16.21 -17.08 8.83
N PRO A 144 -16.70 -16.10 8.04
CA PRO A 144 -15.91 -14.91 7.74
C PRO A 144 -15.66 -14.07 8.98
N GLY A 145 -14.49 -13.45 9.02
CA GLY A 145 -14.08 -12.48 10.01
C GLY A 145 -13.39 -11.29 9.33
N ALA A 146 -13.27 -10.20 10.07
CA ALA A 146 -12.55 -9.01 9.63
C ALA A 146 -11.56 -8.59 10.71
N ILE A 147 -10.33 -8.23 10.31
CA ILE A 147 -9.22 -7.90 11.19
C ILE A 147 -8.39 -6.77 10.58
N ILE A 148 -7.69 -6.01 11.41
CA ILE A 148 -6.60 -5.15 10.94
C ILE A 148 -5.33 -6.00 10.89
N ASN A 149 -4.77 -6.16 9.70
CA ASN A 149 -3.59 -7.00 9.49
C ASN A 149 -2.27 -6.27 9.83
N SER A 150 -1.14 -6.96 9.66
CA SER A 150 0.20 -6.41 9.94
C SER A 150 0.64 -5.27 9.02
N TRP A 151 -0.07 -5.01 7.92
CA TRP A 151 0.13 -3.85 7.04
C TRP A 151 -0.75 -2.67 7.43
N ASN A 152 -1.41 -2.77 8.59
CA ASN A 152 -2.32 -1.74 9.10
C ASN A 152 -3.54 -1.50 8.20
N GLN A 153 -4.00 -2.56 7.52
CA GLN A 153 -5.15 -2.51 6.60
C GLN A 153 -6.21 -3.53 7.02
N LEU A 154 -7.46 -3.21 6.69
CA LEU A 154 -8.57 -4.14 6.86
C LEU A 154 -8.37 -5.37 5.99
N GLU A 155 -8.48 -6.54 6.61
CA GLU A 155 -8.42 -7.85 5.96
C GLU A 155 -9.67 -8.67 6.25
N ILE A 156 -10.20 -9.32 5.22
CA ILE A 156 -11.32 -10.26 5.31
C ILE A 156 -10.75 -11.67 5.21
N PHE A 157 -11.10 -12.51 6.15
CA PHE A 157 -10.62 -13.89 6.23
C PHE A 157 -11.74 -14.87 6.57
N CYS A 158 -11.47 -16.18 6.45
CA CYS A 158 -12.31 -17.23 7.04
C CYS A 158 -11.43 -18.12 7.92
N ARG A 159 -11.81 -18.25 9.20
CA ARG A 159 -11.07 -19.12 10.12
C ARG A 159 -11.07 -20.57 9.61
N GLU A 160 -9.87 -21.17 9.50
CA GLU A 160 -9.64 -22.54 9.04
C GLU A 160 -10.26 -22.86 7.66
N SER A 161 -10.40 -21.83 6.81
CA SER A 161 -11.00 -21.96 5.48
C SER A 161 -10.46 -20.87 4.53
N ASN A 162 -10.71 -21.02 3.24
CA ASN A 162 -10.31 -20.06 2.22
C ASN A 162 -11.45 -19.06 1.96
N ALA A 163 -11.24 -17.79 2.37
CA ALA A 163 -12.25 -16.75 2.23
C ALA A 163 -12.53 -16.41 0.77
N GLU A 164 -11.49 -16.35 -0.09
CA GLU A 164 -11.65 -16.07 -1.53
C GLU A 164 -12.65 -17.04 -2.17
N LYS A 165 -12.45 -18.36 -1.98
CA LYS A 165 -13.30 -19.38 -2.55
C LYS A 165 -14.72 -19.36 -1.98
N LYS A 166 -14.81 -19.20 -0.65
CA LYS A 166 -16.09 -19.27 0.07
C LYS A 166 -16.99 -18.08 -0.21
N LEU A 167 -16.41 -16.88 -0.24
CA LEU A 167 -17.12 -15.61 -0.43
C LEU A 167 -17.03 -15.12 -1.89
N LYS A 168 -16.32 -15.85 -2.75
CA LYS A 168 -16.07 -15.50 -4.16
C LYS A 168 -15.45 -14.12 -4.31
N LEU A 169 -14.44 -13.84 -3.46
CA LEU A 169 -13.74 -12.55 -3.43
C LEU A 169 -12.88 -12.37 -4.68
N LYS A 170 -12.70 -11.11 -5.08
CA LYS A 170 -11.87 -10.73 -6.23
C LYS A 170 -11.19 -9.39 -5.96
N ASN A 171 -10.00 -9.18 -6.52
CA ASN A 171 -9.37 -7.86 -6.54
C ASN A 171 -10.28 -6.84 -7.24
N GLY A 172 -10.32 -5.61 -6.70
CA GLY A 172 -11.23 -4.54 -7.13
C GLY A 172 -12.66 -4.68 -6.60
N GLN A 173 -12.96 -5.73 -5.81
CA GLN A 173 -14.29 -5.88 -5.23
C GLN A 173 -14.51 -4.86 -4.10
N ARG A 174 -15.61 -4.13 -4.19
CA ARG A 174 -16.02 -3.11 -3.22
C ARG A 174 -16.23 -3.69 -1.82
N VAL A 175 -15.72 -2.97 -0.81
CA VAL A 175 -15.89 -3.25 0.61
C VAL A 175 -16.39 -1.98 1.30
N ILE A 176 -17.41 -2.14 2.14
CA ILE A 176 -18.01 -1.01 2.88
C ILE A 176 -17.99 -1.33 4.36
N LEU A 177 -17.55 -0.36 5.16
CA LEU A 177 -17.68 -0.37 6.61
C LEU A 177 -18.72 0.67 7.02
N LYS A 178 -19.62 0.30 7.90
CA LYS A 178 -20.63 1.19 8.46
C LYS A 178 -20.92 0.85 9.93
N LYS A 179 -21.35 1.84 10.70
CA LYS A 179 -21.87 1.66 12.04
C LYS A 179 -23.26 1.00 12.00
N ILE A 180 -23.52 0.06 12.91
CA ILE A 180 -24.83 -0.58 13.12
C ILE A 180 -25.31 -0.40 14.55
#